data_c09fe0352a8dd6380ed1f186911bc564
#
_entry.id   c09fe0352a8dd6380ed1f186911bc564
#
_cell.length_a   1.000
_cell.length_b   1.000
_cell.length_c   1.000
_cell.angle_alpha   90.00
_cell.angle_beta   90.00
_cell.angle_gamma   90.00
#
_symmetry.space_group_name_H-M   'P 1'
#
loop_
_entity.id
_entity.type
_entity.pdbx_description
1 polymer ?
#
loop_
_entity_poly.entity_id
_entity_poly.type
_entity_poly.pdbx_seq_one_letter_code
_entity_poly.pdbx_strand_id
1 'polypeptide(L)'
;MAPQLKILSNVIERLKNINEGVTGHLYGVMYNNTLTVLTFSINVVDDTEVNINHTTLQLHMPAEVYLCGILHVGQCEEKLPDSFQDIDITDNPLFFKYTHNSSKIDAYFYIHQKLEAVDDINVINENDIYQEFTYIRLRGSLPLIMQNGNIVEVLEETRKNIASGKIGIQFPSKNTFLFNNQNDLKDISLKELLDTSEPYEGNKNVKKGMMQATGVVDAVNANILLRISGDRLSEENIKCAPVLQYVKRPFNSVECNLLIDTLSLANFNMSSADLYGVLVESICRNIKLIEKCFEDQLQNSEIMKLAISNHYKPQNFGHLLTIVYPNGYTDKETMKYRESLHRILGLDMTKPYFRYGNAVKFCNDSQVENILFNPHEAIQQNYDTANNSRKIGIVQGLYAYHHYMQDNFDDNGWGCAYRSLQTIVSWYRLQGYTDTPIPSHSVIQKCLVNIGDKPSNFINSKQWIGSTEVGFVLESLLGVSVKVLCASTGEEVSMLAPNLLHHFQIQGTPVMIGGGVLAHTILGVNYDEVTGDVKFLILDPHYTGSEHLPTIINKGWCGWKTKDFWKKDAFYNMCLPQRPVCI
;
A
#
# COMPACT_ATOMS: atom_id res chain seq x y z
N MET A 1 9.17 -18.85 29.72
CA MET A 1 8.61 -19.75 28.69
C MET A 1 8.93 -19.15 27.34
N ALA A 2 9.29 -19.96 26.36
CA ALA A 2 9.47 -19.48 25.00
C ALA A 2 8.16 -18.85 24.49
N PRO A 3 8.21 -17.77 23.73
CA PRO A 3 7.03 -17.17 23.10
C PRO A 3 6.35 -18.16 22.13
N GLN A 4 5.05 -17.98 21.91
CA GLN A 4 4.38 -18.60 20.75
C GLN A 4 4.82 -17.90 19.47
N LEU A 5 4.95 -18.64 18.35
CA LEU A 5 5.37 -18.09 17.08
C LEU A 5 4.22 -18.10 16.07
N LYS A 6 3.86 -16.91 15.58
CA LYS A 6 2.98 -16.73 14.41
C LYS A 6 3.81 -16.14 13.25
N ILE A 7 3.55 -16.57 12.02
CA ILE A 7 4.23 -16.06 10.83
C ILE A 7 3.18 -15.74 9.77
N LEU A 8 3.28 -14.56 9.16
CA LEU A 8 2.44 -14.22 8.01
C LEU A 8 2.73 -15.12 6.80
N SER A 9 1.70 -15.63 6.14
CA SER A 9 1.81 -16.38 4.88
C SER A 9 2.58 -15.61 3.80
N ASN A 10 2.45 -14.29 3.76
CA ASN A 10 3.19 -13.39 2.85
C ASN A 10 4.72 -13.49 3.04
N VAL A 11 5.21 -13.71 4.25
CA VAL A 11 6.64 -13.93 4.52
C VAL A 11 7.12 -15.18 3.79
N ILE A 12 6.37 -16.28 3.91
CA ILE A 12 6.70 -17.56 3.29
C ILE A 12 6.64 -17.46 1.77
N GLU A 13 5.63 -16.80 1.22
CA GLU A 13 5.50 -16.60 -0.22
C GLU A 13 6.66 -15.81 -0.80
N ARG A 14 7.12 -14.76 -0.11
CA ARG A 14 8.29 -13.97 -0.54
C ARG A 14 9.59 -14.76 -0.43
N LEU A 15 9.76 -15.59 0.61
CA LEU A 15 10.94 -16.45 0.76
C LEU A 15 11.10 -17.47 -0.38
N LYS A 16 10.00 -17.95 -0.95
CA LYS A 16 10.00 -18.85 -2.11
C LYS A 16 10.63 -18.22 -3.36
N ASN A 17 10.62 -16.89 -3.47
CA ASN A 17 11.17 -16.16 -4.60
C ASN A 17 12.67 -15.87 -4.47
N ILE A 18 13.28 -16.16 -3.32
CA ILE A 18 14.71 -15.97 -3.10
C ILE A 18 15.42 -17.27 -3.53
N ASN A 19 16.24 -17.21 -4.57
CA ASN A 19 16.88 -18.38 -5.16
C ASN A 19 18.32 -18.61 -4.66
N GLU A 20 18.89 -17.64 -3.95
CA GLU A 20 20.29 -17.67 -3.49
C GLU A 20 20.36 -17.83 -1.96
N GLY A 21 21.51 -18.32 -1.48
CA GLY A 21 21.79 -18.35 -0.05
C GLY A 21 22.05 -16.93 0.47
N VAL A 22 21.18 -16.44 1.35
CA VAL A 22 21.28 -15.09 1.90
C VAL A 22 20.98 -15.09 3.39
N THR A 23 21.55 -14.11 4.09
CA THR A 23 21.19 -13.78 5.48
C THR A 23 20.33 -12.54 5.51
N GLY A 24 19.65 -12.30 6.63
CA GLY A 24 18.81 -11.13 6.77
C GLY A 24 18.26 -10.99 8.18
N HIS A 25 17.28 -10.12 8.32
CA HIS A 25 16.66 -9.78 9.59
C HIS A 25 15.14 -9.96 9.52
N LEU A 26 14.55 -10.30 10.66
CA LEU A 26 13.11 -10.48 10.82
C LEU A 26 12.50 -9.32 11.59
N TYR A 27 11.32 -8.89 11.18
CA TYR A 27 10.58 -7.83 11.85
C TYR A 27 9.17 -8.31 12.20
N GLY A 28 8.73 -7.96 13.39
CA GLY A 28 7.44 -8.42 13.90
C GLY A 28 6.96 -7.62 15.10
N VAL A 29 5.85 -8.07 15.67
CA VAL A 29 5.25 -7.52 16.89
C VAL A 29 5.23 -8.57 17.97
N MET A 30 5.53 -8.14 19.19
CA MET A 30 5.44 -9.00 20.38
C MET A 30 4.24 -8.56 21.22
N TYR A 31 3.29 -9.45 21.42
CA TYR A 31 2.12 -9.18 22.27
C TYR A 31 1.68 -10.44 23.02
N ASN A 32 1.42 -10.30 24.32
CA ASN A 32 0.97 -11.40 25.19
C ASN A 32 1.79 -12.69 25.03
N ASN A 33 3.12 -12.60 25.09
CA ASN A 33 4.05 -13.73 24.89
C ASN A 33 3.89 -14.45 23.55
N THR A 34 3.39 -13.75 22.52
CA THR A 34 3.27 -14.23 21.13
C THR A 34 4.07 -13.32 20.23
N LEU A 35 5.06 -13.86 19.54
CA LEU A 35 5.80 -13.16 18.49
C LEU A 35 5.11 -13.42 17.15
N THR A 36 4.68 -12.35 16.48
CA THR A 36 4.13 -12.40 15.12
C THR A 36 5.11 -11.79 14.14
N VAL A 37 5.73 -12.62 13.30
CA VAL A 37 6.64 -12.18 12.23
C VAL A 37 5.84 -11.65 11.06
N LEU A 38 6.05 -10.37 10.72
CA LEU A 38 5.31 -9.66 9.68
C LEU A 38 6.09 -9.57 8.37
N THR A 39 7.43 -9.44 8.45
CA THR A 39 8.27 -9.26 7.28
C THR A 39 9.72 -9.59 7.58
N PHE A 40 10.54 -9.54 6.52
CA PHE A 40 11.99 -9.71 6.60
C PHE A 40 12.71 -8.75 5.67
N SER A 41 13.99 -8.55 5.93
CA SER A 41 14.96 -7.97 5.01
C SER A 41 16.07 -8.97 4.71
N ILE A 42 16.77 -8.80 3.59
CA ILE A 42 17.97 -9.54 3.23
C ILE A 42 19.18 -8.61 3.29
N ASN A 43 20.33 -9.16 3.69
CA ASN A 43 21.59 -8.46 3.65
C ASN A 43 22.09 -8.48 2.19
N VAL A 44 22.18 -7.32 1.59
CA VAL A 44 22.69 -7.16 0.24
C VAL A 44 24.10 -6.60 0.33
N VAL A 45 25.05 -7.30 -0.26
CA VAL A 45 26.39 -6.75 -0.47
C VAL A 45 26.31 -5.89 -1.72
N ASP A 46 26.13 -4.58 -1.55
CA ASP A 46 25.95 -3.67 -2.67
C ASP A 46 26.96 -2.51 -2.60
N ASP A 47 27.55 -2.17 -3.75
CA ASP A 47 28.38 -1.00 -3.98
C ASP A 47 27.56 0.28 -4.20
N THR A 48 26.25 0.25 -3.90
CA THR A 48 25.39 1.43 -4.08
C THR A 48 25.63 2.48 -3.00
N GLU A 49 25.61 3.75 -3.40
CA GLU A 49 25.78 4.91 -2.51
C GLU A 49 24.69 5.05 -1.42
N VAL A 50 23.60 4.26 -1.51
CA VAL A 50 22.45 4.32 -0.59
C VAL A 50 22.57 3.23 0.47
N ASN A 51 23.04 3.59 1.65
CA ASN A 51 23.19 2.65 2.75
C ASN A 51 21.91 2.58 3.61
N ILE A 52 21.03 1.62 3.31
CA ILE A 52 19.88 1.28 4.14
C ILE A 52 20.25 0.03 4.95
N ASN A 53 20.61 0.21 6.19
CA ASN A 53 20.85 -0.90 7.12
C ASN A 53 19.53 -1.33 7.82
N HIS A 54 19.58 -2.42 8.59
CA HIS A 54 18.42 -2.98 9.31
C HIS A 54 17.78 -1.99 10.28
N THR A 55 18.55 -1.13 10.96
CA THR A 55 18.02 -0.11 11.88
C THR A 55 17.34 1.04 11.13
N THR A 56 17.87 1.43 9.97
CA THR A 56 17.22 2.41 9.09
C THR A 56 15.93 1.84 8.53
N LEU A 57 15.94 0.57 8.11
CA LEU A 57 14.75 -0.08 7.56
C LEU A 57 13.61 -0.16 8.59
N GLN A 58 13.93 -0.37 9.88
CA GLN A 58 12.91 -0.36 10.94
C GLN A 58 12.18 0.99 11.03
N LEU A 59 12.84 2.12 10.73
CA LEU A 59 12.18 3.43 10.74
C LEU A 59 11.06 3.55 9.70
N HIS A 60 11.14 2.78 8.61
CA HIS A 60 10.09 2.73 7.57
C HIS A 60 8.85 1.93 7.99
N MET A 61 8.96 1.11 9.04
CA MET A 61 7.87 0.28 9.51
C MET A 61 6.96 1.04 10.47
N PRO A 62 5.67 0.69 10.58
CA PRO A 62 4.81 1.23 11.61
C PRO A 62 5.44 1.06 12.99
N ALA A 63 5.23 2.03 13.89
CA ALA A 63 5.64 1.83 15.28
C ALA A 63 4.94 0.58 15.85
N GLU A 64 5.56 -0.09 16.80
CA GLU A 64 5.26 -1.43 17.34
C GLU A 64 5.80 -2.59 16.48
N VAL A 65 6.22 -2.33 15.23
CA VAL A 65 6.97 -3.32 14.44
C VAL A 65 8.45 -3.14 14.69
N TYR A 66 9.09 -4.17 15.22
CA TYR A 66 10.48 -4.15 15.66
C TYR A 66 11.31 -5.27 15.03
N LEU A 67 12.61 -5.08 15.04
CA LEU A 67 13.59 -6.12 14.74
C LEU A 67 13.47 -7.24 15.78
N CYS A 68 13.09 -8.45 15.36
CA CYS A 68 12.79 -9.54 16.28
C CYS A 68 13.65 -10.79 16.06
N GLY A 69 14.46 -10.84 15.02
CA GLY A 69 15.27 -12.01 14.77
C GLY A 69 16.14 -11.94 13.52
N ILE A 70 16.80 -13.04 13.24
CA ILE A 70 17.73 -13.25 12.14
C ILE A 70 17.15 -14.29 11.19
N LEU A 71 17.35 -14.06 9.90
CA LEU A 71 16.93 -14.94 8.81
C LEU A 71 18.15 -15.55 8.12
N HIS A 72 18.14 -16.87 7.92
CA HIS A 72 19.03 -17.56 7.03
C HIS A 72 18.25 -18.28 5.95
N VAL A 73 18.60 -18.07 4.69
CA VAL A 73 18.01 -18.73 3.54
C VAL A 73 19.08 -19.57 2.86
N GLY A 74 18.84 -20.87 2.68
CA GLY A 74 19.78 -21.79 2.07
C GLY A 74 20.97 -22.15 2.99
N GLN A 75 22.16 -22.35 2.40
CA GLN A 75 23.40 -22.61 3.14
C GLN A 75 24.14 -21.30 3.39
N CYS A 76 24.29 -20.92 4.64
CA CYS A 76 25.01 -19.73 5.09
C CYS A 76 26.05 -20.10 6.16
N GLU A 77 27.24 -19.50 6.08
CA GLU A 77 28.39 -19.81 6.96
C GLU A 77 28.53 -18.87 8.18
N GLU A 78 27.57 -17.99 8.44
CA GLU A 78 27.69 -17.00 9.53
C GLU A 78 27.67 -17.60 10.94
N LYS A 79 28.51 -17.03 11.81
CA LYS A 79 28.56 -17.37 13.24
C LYS A 79 27.38 -16.72 13.97
N LEU A 80 26.44 -17.55 14.42
CA LEU A 80 25.21 -17.16 15.10
C LEU A 80 25.36 -16.21 16.31
N PRO A 81 26.30 -16.37 17.24
CA PRO A 81 26.33 -15.58 18.47
C PRO A 81 26.57 -14.09 18.25
N ASP A 82 27.38 -13.71 17.27
CA ASP A 82 27.71 -12.29 17.05
C ASP A 82 26.56 -11.53 16.35
N SER A 83 25.71 -12.26 15.63
CA SER A 83 24.58 -11.69 14.87
C SER A 83 23.37 -11.29 15.74
N PHE A 84 23.32 -11.73 17.02
CA PHE A 84 22.22 -11.37 17.93
C PHE A 84 22.48 -10.11 18.74
N GLN A 85 23.67 -9.53 18.68
CA GLN A 85 24.05 -8.38 19.50
C GLN A 85 23.25 -7.10 19.18
N ASP A 86 22.73 -7.00 17.95
CA ASP A 86 21.98 -5.84 17.49
C ASP A 86 20.46 -5.96 17.73
N ILE A 87 20.00 -7.06 18.36
CA ILE A 87 18.56 -7.32 18.59
C ILE A 87 18.23 -7.01 20.06
N ASP A 88 17.99 -5.73 20.36
CA ASP A 88 17.73 -5.25 21.71
C ASP A 88 16.28 -5.38 22.18
N ILE A 89 15.35 -5.78 21.32
CA ILE A 89 13.91 -5.53 21.54
C ILE A 89 13.20 -6.72 22.17
N THR A 90 13.75 -7.92 22.06
CA THR A 90 13.19 -9.09 22.71
C THR A 90 14.27 -9.81 23.52
N ASP A 91 13.91 -10.26 24.73
CA ASP A 91 14.78 -11.12 25.52
C ASP A 91 15.05 -12.46 24.84
N ASN A 92 14.29 -12.80 23.79
CA ASN A 92 14.34 -14.08 23.09
C ASN A 92 14.33 -13.86 21.58
N PRO A 93 15.45 -13.42 20.95
CA PRO A 93 15.54 -13.24 19.52
C PRO A 93 15.23 -14.53 18.75
N LEU A 94 14.54 -14.41 17.61
CA LEU A 94 14.20 -15.51 16.75
C LEU A 94 15.33 -15.79 15.75
N PHE A 95 15.73 -17.04 15.63
CA PHE A 95 16.53 -17.53 14.51
C PHE A 95 15.66 -18.35 13.57
N PHE A 96 15.59 -17.96 12.33
CA PHE A 96 14.72 -18.55 11.32
C PHE A 96 15.54 -19.02 10.14
N LYS A 97 15.42 -20.31 9.82
CA LYS A 97 16.12 -20.93 8.70
C LYS A 97 15.10 -21.43 7.68
N TYR A 98 15.30 -21.01 6.42
CA TYR A 98 14.48 -21.45 5.30
C TYR A 98 15.34 -22.27 4.33
N THR A 99 14.88 -23.47 3.96
CA THR A 99 15.57 -24.38 3.04
C THR A 99 14.79 -24.52 1.72
N HIS A 100 15.36 -24.07 0.61
CA HIS A 100 14.70 -24.01 -0.70
C HIS A 100 14.12 -25.34 -1.19
N ASN A 101 14.92 -26.42 -1.16
CA ASN A 101 14.55 -27.69 -1.79
C ASN A 101 13.34 -28.39 -1.13
N SER A 102 13.10 -28.12 0.13
CA SER A 102 12.01 -28.73 0.90
C SER A 102 10.92 -27.74 1.29
N SER A 103 11.12 -26.45 1.02
CA SER A 103 10.32 -25.34 1.58
C SER A 103 10.15 -25.47 3.11
N LYS A 104 11.17 -26.09 3.74
CA LYS A 104 11.14 -26.36 5.17
C LYS A 104 11.58 -25.12 5.93
N ILE A 105 10.84 -24.83 6.99
CA ILE A 105 11.09 -23.77 7.93
C ILE A 105 11.54 -24.41 9.23
N ASP A 106 12.72 -24.03 9.72
CA ASP A 106 13.20 -24.36 11.07
C ASP A 106 13.32 -23.03 11.85
N ALA A 107 12.66 -22.95 12.99
CA ALA A 107 12.68 -21.77 13.86
C ALA A 107 13.20 -22.10 15.25
N TYR A 108 13.99 -21.20 15.82
CA TYR A 108 14.58 -21.35 17.13
C TYR A 108 14.53 -20.01 17.87
N PHE A 109 14.16 -20.04 19.15
CA PHE A 109 14.38 -18.88 20.02
C PHE A 109 15.76 -18.96 20.67
N TYR A 110 16.44 -17.83 20.74
CA TYR A 110 17.72 -17.73 21.45
C TYR A 110 17.46 -17.35 22.90
N ILE A 111 17.44 -18.36 23.79
CA ILE A 111 17.09 -18.23 25.21
C ILE A 111 18.29 -18.66 26.05
N HIS A 112 18.73 -17.81 26.96
CA HIS A 112 19.88 -18.10 27.86
C HIS A 112 21.12 -18.66 27.12
N GLN A 113 21.47 -18.03 25.99
CA GLN A 113 22.61 -18.40 25.13
C GLN A 113 22.45 -19.80 24.47
N LYS A 114 21.24 -20.32 24.34
CA LYS A 114 20.96 -21.57 23.66
C LYS A 114 19.84 -21.39 22.65
N LEU A 115 19.92 -22.15 21.56
CA LEU A 115 18.84 -22.24 20.58
C LEU A 115 17.82 -23.29 21.05
N GLU A 116 16.62 -22.84 21.33
CA GLU A 116 15.46 -23.70 21.63
C GLU A 116 14.57 -23.79 20.42
N ALA A 117 14.36 -25.02 19.92
CA ALA A 117 13.53 -25.24 18.74
C ALA A 117 12.06 -24.87 19.01
N VAL A 118 11.40 -24.32 17.99
CA VAL A 118 9.97 -24.05 18.00
C VAL A 118 9.25 -25.21 17.34
N ASP A 119 8.50 -25.97 18.13
CA ASP A 119 7.80 -27.18 17.64
C ASP A 119 6.55 -26.85 16.83
N ASP A 120 5.87 -25.73 17.13
CA ASP A 120 4.63 -25.32 16.49
C ASP A 120 4.73 -23.91 15.93
N ILE A 121 4.70 -23.82 14.60
CA ILE A 121 4.73 -22.55 13.85
C ILE A 121 3.34 -22.31 13.28
N ASN A 122 2.62 -21.33 13.83
CA ASN A 122 1.31 -20.96 13.33
C ASN A 122 1.40 -19.99 12.15
N VAL A 123 1.05 -20.45 10.94
CA VAL A 123 0.99 -19.61 9.75
C VAL A 123 -0.37 -18.96 9.66
N ILE A 124 -0.39 -17.63 9.70
CA ILE A 124 -1.60 -16.81 9.69
C ILE A 124 -1.69 -15.96 8.42
N ASN A 125 -2.91 -15.56 8.08
CA ASN A 125 -3.16 -14.63 6.99
C ASN A 125 -3.17 -13.19 7.51
N GLU A 126 -3.04 -12.23 6.60
CA GLU A 126 -3.09 -10.81 6.94
C GLU A 126 -4.39 -10.40 7.65
N ASN A 127 -5.53 -10.96 7.26
CA ASN A 127 -6.82 -10.69 7.90
C ASN A 127 -6.87 -11.10 9.38
N ASP A 128 -6.08 -12.10 9.78
CA ASP A 128 -6.01 -12.54 11.18
C ASP A 128 -5.32 -11.50 12.05
N ILE A 129 -4.36 -10.74 11.49
CA ILE A 129 -3.73 -9.61 12.20
C ILE A 129 -4.75 -8.51 12.49
N TYR A 130 -5.61 -8.17 11.54
CA TYR A 130 -6.59 -7.10 11.72
C TYR A 130 -7.75 -7.45 12.67
N GLN A 131 -7.82 -8.71 13.15
CA GLN A 131 -8.70 -9.08 14.26
C GLN A 131 -8.13 -8.64 15.62
N GLU A 132 -6.81 -8.58 15.75
CA GLU A 132 -6.11 -8.23 16.99
C GLU A 132 -5.53 -6.81 16.97
N PHE A 133 -5.17 -6.27 15.78
CA PHE A 133 -4.48 -5.00 15.60
C PHE A 133 -5.23 -4.07 14.64
N THR A 134 -4.95 -2.78 14.76
CA THR A 134 -5.41 -1.75 13.82
C THR A 134 -4.30 -0.74 13.54
N TYR A 135 -4.34 -0.13 12.34
CA TYR A 135 -3.47 1.00 12.05
C TYR A 135 -4.01 2.27 12.69
N ILE A 136 -3.10 3.05 13.27
CA ILE A 136 -3.36 4.43 13.68
C ILE A 136 -2.49 5.33 12.83
N ARG A 137 -3.12 6.23 12.08
CA ARG A 137 -2.45 7.27 11.29
C ARG A 137 -2.43 8.56 12.07
N LEU A 138 -1.23 9.01 12.43
CA LEU A 138 -1.01 10.22 13.19
C LEU A 138 -0.50 11.33 12.29
N ARG A 139 -1.23 12.45 12.23
CA ARG A 139 -0.90 13.60 11.39
C ARG A 139 -0.79 14.87 12.19
N GLY A 140 0.09 15.77 11.72
CA GLY A 140 0.22 17.09 12.30
C GLY A 140 1.22 17.95 11.58
N SER A 141 1.32 19.21 12.00
CA SER A 141 2.29 20.16 11.51
C SER A 141 3.09 20.70 12.68
N LEU A 142 4.40 20.55 12.63
CA LEU A 142 5.33 21.03 13.65
C LEU A 142 6.01 22.30 13.13
N PRO A 143 5.81 23.47 13.74
CA PRO A 143 6.54 24.67 13.37
C PRO A 143 8.01 24.54 13.80
N LEU A 144 8.91 24.66 12.85
CA LEU A 144 10.36 24.69 13.07
C LEU A 144 10.86 26.11 12.85
N ILE A 145 11.67 26.60 13.77
CA ILE A 145 12.34 27.89 13.68
C ILE A 145 13.85 27.64 13.71
N MET A 146 14.51 27.89 12.58
CA MET A 146 15.94 27.79 12.45
C MET A 146 16.58 29.15 12.65
N GLN A 147 17.43 29.26 13.67
CA GLN A 147 18.22 30.47 13.94
C GLN A 147 19.68 30.19 13.62
N ASN A 148 20.18 30.64 12.48
CA ASN A 148 21.59 30.45 12.04
C ASN A 148 22.09 28.99 12.14
N GLY A 149 21.18 28.01 12.14
CA GLY A 149 21.48 26.64 12.48
C GLY A 149 21.30 25.64 11.34
N ASN A 150 21.81 24.47 11.59
CA ASN A 150 21.61 23.30 10.77
C ASN A 150 20.21 22.71 11.03
N ILE A 151 19.46 22.45 9.98
CA ILE A 151 18.12 21.84 10.06
C ILE A 151 18.14 20.51 10.83
N VAL A 152 19.20 19.73 10.69
CA VAL A 152 19.39 18.42 11.35
C VAL A 152 19.42 18.57 12.86
N GLU A 153 20.14 19.57 13.40
CA GLU A 153 20.20 19.84 14.84
C GLU A 153 18.84 20.25 15.41
N VAL A 154 18.08 21.07 14.67
CA VAL A 154 16.72 21.49 15.07
C VAL A 154 15.77 20.31 15.09
N LEU A 155 15.87 19.40 14.12
CA LEU A 155 15.07 18.18 14.07
C LEU A 155 15.40 17.22 15.22
N GLU A 156 16.69 17.06 15.53
CA GLU A 156 17.14 16.24 16.66
C GLU A 156 16.62 16.79 18.00
N GLU A 157 16.70 18.11 18.21
CA GLU A 157 16.16 18.75 19.40
C GLU A 157 14.62 18.60 19.46
N THR A 158 13.93 18.81 18.35
CA THR A 158 12.48 18.61 18.26
C THR A 158 12.11 17.17 18.62
N ARG A 159 12.82 16.18 18.10
CA ARG A 159 12.61 14.78 18.40
C ARG A 159 12.84 14.48 19.90
N LYS A 160 13.89 15.01 20.52
CA LYS A 160 14.15 14.88 21.97
C LYS A 160 13.01 15.50 22.80
N ASN A 161 12.51 16.66 22.39
CA ASN A 161 11.39 17.32 23.07
C ASN A 161 10.10 16.49 22.97
N ILE A 162 9.81 15.88 21.81
CA ILE A 162 8.66 15.00 21.61
C ILE A 162 8.81 13.73 22.45
N ALA A 163 9.96 13.09 22.42
CA ALA A 163 10.27 11.90 23.22
C ALA A 163 10.12 12.16 24.73
N SER A 164 10.38 13.39 25.20
CA SER A 164 10.17 13.79 26.60
C SER A 164 8.69 14.01 26.97
N GLY A 165 7.74 13.78 26.04
CA GLY A 165 6.30 13.85 26.31
C GLY A 165 5.70 15.26 26.25
N LYS A 166 6.32 16.20 25.53
CA LYS A 166 5.82 17.59 25.38
C LYS A 166 4.75 17.74 24.30
N ILE A 167 4.06 16.67 23.95
CA ILE A 167 2.97 16.68 22.98
C ILE A 167 1.69 16.06 23.57
N GLY A 168 0.56 16.43 23.00
CA GLY A 168 -0.70 15.74 23.18
C GLY A 168 -1.13 15.07 21.87
N ILE A 169 -1.99 14.09 21.96
CA ILE A 169 -2.53 13.36 20.81
C ILE A 169 -4.05 13.40 20.92
N GLN A 170 -4.71 13.84 19.86
CA GLN A 170 -6.16 13.91 19.77
C GLN A 170 -6.69 12.83 18.83
N PHE A 171 -7.71 12.13 19.28
CA PHE A 171 -8.56 11.29 18.43
C PHE A 171 -9.83 12.06 18.05
N PRO A 172 -9.90 12.68 16.86
CA PRO A 172 -10.98 13.60 16.50
C PRO A 172 -12.36 12.94 16.52
N SER A 173 -12.42 11.68 16.05
CA SER A 173 -13.67 10.90 15.98
C SER A 173 -14.34 10.67 17.34
N LYS A 174 -13.58 10.75 18.42
CA LYS A 174 -14.03 10.48 19.79
C LYS A 174 -13.86 11.68 20.73
N ASN A 175 -13.32 12.79 20.22
CA ASN A 175 -12.95 13.97 21.01
C ASN A 175 -12.13 13.60 22.27
N THR A 176 -11.26 12.60 22.15
CA THR A 176 -10.42 12.09 23.24
C THR A 176 -9.00 12.57 23.04
N PHE A 177 -8.34 12.87 24.16
CA PHE A 177 -6.98 13.41 24.19
C PHE A 177 -6.09 12.52 25.05
N LEU A 178 -4.89 12.19 24.55
CA LEU A 178 -3.86 11.49 25.30
C LEU A 178 -2.69 12.44 25.58
N PHE A 179 -2.20 12.44 26.81
CA PHE A 179 -1.04 13.21 27.25
C PHE A 179 -0.10 12.33 28.09
N ASN A 180 1.16 12.71 28.17
CA ASN A 180 2.11 12.09 29.09
C ASN A 180 1.67 12.34 30.56
N ASN A 181 1.75 11.32 31.42
CA ASN A 181 1.44 11.41 32.84
C ASN A 181 -0.02 11.77 33.22
N GLN A 182 -0.99 11.20 32.55
CA GLN A 182 -2.36 11.27 33.01
C GLN A 182 -2.61 10.24 34.14
N ASN A 183 -2.24 10.63 35.39
CA ASN A 183 -2.51 9.79 36.58
C ASN A 183 -4.00 9.66 36.93
N ASP A 184 -4.88 10.41 36.25
CA ASP A 184 -6.29 10.54 36.61
C ASP A 184 -7.27 9.89 35.61
N LEU A 185 -6.80 9.41 34.46
CA LEU A 185 -7.61 8.61 33.55
C LEU A 185 -7.53 7.13 33.95
N LYS A 186 -8.68 6.49 34.06
CA LYS A 186 -8.77 5.03 34.07
C LYS A 186 -7.94 4.52 32.88
N ASP A 187 -7.14 3.50 33.13
CA ASP A 187 -6.38 2.81 32.09
C ASP A 187 -7.38 2.16 31.11
N ILE A 188 -7.69 2.88 30.04
CA ILE A 188 -8.69 2.50 29.04
C ILE A 188 -7.95 1.79 27.91
N SER A 189 -8.45 0.65 27.47
CA SER A 189 -7.91 -0.05 26.30
C SER A 189 -8.24 0.71 25.00
N LEU A 190 -7.42 0.50 23.97
CA LEU A 190 -7.69 1.05 22.63
C LEU A 190 -9.09 0.63 22.14
N LYS A 191 -9.51 -0.60 22.42
CA LYS A 191 -10.84 -1.11 22.06
C LYS A 191 -11.94 -0.28 22.71
N GLU A 192 -11.85 0.00 23.99
CA GLU A 192 -12.83 0.83 24.71
C GLU A 192 -12.82 2.28 24.21
N LEU A 193 -11.62 2.81 23.89
CA LEU A 193 -11.45 4.13 23.29
C LEU A 193 -12.16 4.22 21.92
N LEU A 194 -12.19 3.13 21.15
CA LEU A 194 -12.86 3.07 19.84
C LEU A 194 -14.35 2.72 19.93
N ASP A 195 -14.81 1.98 20.94
CA ASP A 195 -16.18 1.44 21.06
C ASP A 195 -17.20 2.43 21.71
N THR A 196 -16.79 3.64 22.14
CA THR A 196 -17.74 4.59 22.72
C THR A 196 -18.80 5.03 21.70
N SER A 197 -20.00 4.69 22.02
CA SER A 197 -21.27 4.70 21.33
C SER A 197 -21.73 6.03 20.70
N GLU A 198 -21.21 6.37 19.53
CA GLU A 198 -22.00 7.09 18.53
C GLU A 198 -21.65 6.53 17.14
N PRO A 199 -22.65 6.25 16.28
CA PRO A 199 -22.34 5.73 14.95
C PRO A 199 -21.67 6.84 14.14
N TYR A 200 -20.45 6.57 13.71
CA TYR A 200 -19.76 7.35 12.70
C TYR A 200 -20.67 7.50 11.47
N GLU A 201 -21.06 8.73 11.10
CA GLU A 201 -21.91 9.02 9.93
C GLU A 201 -21.18 8.79 8.58
N GLY A 202 -20.01 8.21 8.59
CA GLY A 202 -19.28 7.74 7.41
C GLY A 202 -19.59 6.28 7.12
N ASN A 203 -20.46 6.02 6.16
CA ASN A 203 -20.77 4.71 5.57
C ASN A 203 -21.01 3.54 6.55
N LYS A 204 -22.25 3.42 7.03
CA LYS A 204 -22.79 2.35 7.90
C LYS A 204 -22.69 0.92 7.32
N ASN A 205 -21.94 0.67 6.25
CA ASN A 205 -21.87 -0.63 5.57
C ASN A 205 -20.48 -1.23 5.43
N VAL A 206 -19.45 -0.66 6.04
CA VAL A 206 -18.11 -1.30 6.04
C VAL A 206 -18.05 -2.28 7.21
N LYS A 207 -18.45 -3.53 6.98
CA LYS A 207 -18.15 -4.63 7.91
C LYS A 207 -16.63 -4.72 8.07
N LYS A 208 -16.13 -4.74 9.32
CA LYS A 208 -14.76 -5.15 9.66
C LYS A 208 -14.40 -6.41 8.84
N GLY A 209 -13.48 -6.31 7.92
CA GLY A 209 -13.12 -7.39 6.97
C GLY A 209 -13.21 -7.00 5.49
N MET A 210 -13.73 -5.82 5.15
CA MET A 210 -13.81 -5.33 3.76
C MET A 210 -12.63 -4.42 3.35
N MET A 211 -11.49 -4.50 4.05
CA MET A 211 -10.31 -3.66 3.75
C MET A 211 -9.70 -3.92 2.36
N GLN A 212 -10.03 -5.02 1.70
CA GLN A 212 -9.45 -5.36 0.40
C GLN A 212 -10.26 -4.88 -0.81
N ALA A 213 -11.57 -4.74 -0.67
CA ALA A 213 -12.46 -4.46 -1.81
C ALA A 213 -12.46 -3.00 -2.32
N THR A 214 -11.78 -2.08 -1.65
CA THR A 214 -11.80 -0.66 -2.03
C THR A 214 -10.44 -0.07 -2.40
N GLY A 215 -9.35 -0.83 -2.25
CA GLY A 215 -7.98 -0.31 -2.45
C GLY A 215 -7.61 0.85 -1.52
N VAL A 216 -8.42 1.09 -0.51
CA VAL A 216 -8.29 2.16 0.47
C VAL A 216 -8.06 1.53 1.83
N VAL A 217 -7.02 1.97 2.53
CA VAL A 217 -6.69 1.45 3.85
C VAL A 217 -7.55 2.15 4.89
N ASP A 218 -8.16 1.36 5.77
CA ASP A 218 -8.82 1.89 6.95
C ASP A 218 -7.78 2.08 8.07
N ALA A 219 -7.73 3.28 8.63
CA ALA A 219 -6.87 3.61 9.74
C ALA A 219 -7.57 4.57 10.69
N VAL A 220 -7.35 4.39 11.98
CA VAL A 220 -7.82 5.34 12.99
C VAL A 220 -7.00 6.61 12.88
N ASN A 221 -7.66 7.76 12.64
CA ASN A 221 -6.97 9.04 12.56
C ASN A 221 -6.72 9.63 13.94
N ALA A 222 -5.51 10.13 14.13
CA ALA A 222 -5.11 10.90 15.28
C ALA A 222 -4.35 12.16 14.83
N ASN A 223 -4.44 13.23 15.62
CA ASN A 223 -3.79 14.50 15.36
C ASN A 223 -2.75 14.82 16.46
N ILE A 224 -1.65 15.42 16.05
CA ILE A 224 -0.63 15.92 16.97
C ILE A 224 -1.08 17.28 17.50
N LEU A 225 -1.01 17.46 18.83
CA LEU A 225 -1.20 18.73 19.52
C LEU A 225 0.10 19.16 20.18
N LEU A 226 0.53 20.37 19.92
CA LEU A 226 1.71 20.93 20.57
C LEU A 226 1.35 21.47 21.94
N ARG A 227 2.14 21.09 22.95
CA ARG A 227 2.04 21.68 24.27
C ARG A 227 2.84 22.98 24.32
N ILE A 228 2.14 24.10 24.36
CA ILE A 228 2.76 25.43 24.36
C ILE A 228 3.22 25.85 25.77
N SER A 229 2.51 25.41 26.82
CA SER A 229 2.86 25.71 28.19
C SER A 229 3.79 24.67 28.79
N GLY A 230 4.95 25.10 29.30
CA GLY A 230 6.02 24.22 29.79
C GLY A 230 5.68 23.43 31.04
N ASP A 231 5.24 24.01 32.12
CA ASP A 231 5.07 23.31 33.40
C ASP A 231 3.62 23.34 33.89
N ARG A 232 3.26 22.39 34.74
CA ARG A 232 2.02 22.46 35.50
C ARG A 232 2.00 23.79 36.24
N LEU A 233 1.07 24.66 35.86
CA LEU A 233 0.75 25.80 36.70
C LEU A 233 0.18 25.21 37.99
N SER A 234 1.00 25.16 39.04
CA SER A 234 0.47 24.94 40.39
C SER A 234 -0.54 26.08 40.63
N GLU A 235 -1.75 25.74 41.08
CA GLU A 235 -2.83 26.70 41.27
C GLU A 235 -2.47 27.87 42.21
N GLU A 236 -1.37 27.81 42.89
CA GLU A 236 -0.97 28.80 43.93
C GLU A 236 -0.20 30.02 43.41
N ASN A 237 0.31 30.09 42.16
CA ASN A 237 1.20 31.18 41.75
C ASN A 237 1.03 31.74 40.35
N ILE A 238 -0.20 31.99 39.91
CA ILE A 238 -0.38 32.71 38.62
C ILE A 238 -0.47 34.21 38.89
N LYS A 239 0.67 34.82 39.23
CA LYS A 239 0.83 36.28 39.18
C LYS A 239 2.00 36.69 38.29
N CYS A 240 2.19 36.02 37.17
CA CYS A 240 3.21 36.42 36.19
C CYS A 240 2.56 37.08 35.00
N ALA A 241 2.76 38.36 34.84
CA ALA A 241 2.50 39.04 33.58
C ALA A 241 3.55 38.58 32.56
N PRO A 242 3.16 38.34 31.27
CA PRO A 242 4.13 38.00 30.25
C PRO A 242 5.15 39.15 30.09
N VAL A 243 6.41 38.87 30.23
CA VAL A 243 7.50 39.84 29.96
C VAL A 243 7.85 39.75 28.48
N LEU A 244 7.50 40.80 27.72
CA LEU A 244 7.93 40.95 26.34
C LEU A 244 9.29 41.66 26.32
N GLN A 245 10.34 40.93 25.96
CA GLN A 245 11.66 41.49 25.78
C GLN A 245 11.91 41.68 24.27
N TYR A 246 11.94 42.94 23.84
CA TYR A 246 12.31 43.30 22.46
C TYR A 246 13.83 43.38 22.34
N VAL A 247 14.43 42.44 21.60
CA VAL A 247 15.87 42.43 21.33
C VAL A 247 16.10 42.75 19.86
N LYS A 248 16.65 43.90 19.58
CA LYS A 248 17.02 44.31 18.21
C LYS A 248 18.36 43.67 17.83
N ARG A 249 18.34 42.48 17.29
CA ARG A 249 19.51 41.81 16.69
C ARG A 249 19.22 41.52 15.21
N PRO A 250 20.23 41.57 14.31
CA PRO A 250 20.09 41.06 12.97
C PRO A 250 19.79 39.54 13.11
N PHE A 251 18.62 39.14 12.68
CA PHE A 251 18.10 37.81 12.94
C PHE A 251 17.79 37.16 11.60
N ASN A 252 18.59 36.18 11.23
CA ASN A 252 18.29 35.31 10.09
C ASN A 252 17.58 34.09 10.62
N SER A 253 16.25 34.11 10.64
CA SER A 253 15.47 32.91 10.96
C SER A 253 14.72 32.44 9.72
N VAL A 254 14.71 31.15 9.53
CA VAL A 254 13.85 30.47 8.57
C VAL A 254 12.79 29.72 9.36
N GLU A 255 11.54 30.01 9.06
CA GLU A 255 10.40 29.29 9.64
C GLU A 255 9.84 28.33 8.60
N CYS A 256 9.63 27.07 8.98
CA CYS A 256 8.94 26.11 8.15
C CYS A 256 8.00 25.24 8.98
N ASN A 257 6.94 24.75 8.35
CA ASN A 257 6.05 23.78 8.95
C ASN A 257 6.43 22.39 8.47
N LEU A 258 6.95 21.56 9.39
CA LEU A 258 7.24 20.17 9.12
C LEU A 258 5.96 19.37 9.16
N LEU A 259 5.61 18.73 8.05
CA LEU A 259 4.46 17.84 7.96
C LEU A 259 4.83 16.46 8.50
N ILE A 260 4.13 16.02 9.54
CA ILE A 260 4.23 14.67 10.09
C ILE A 260 3.04 13.87 9.58
N ASP A 261 3.31 12.71 9.01
CA ASP A 261 2.32 11.70 8.64
C ASP A 261 2.94 10.33 8.86
N THR A 262 2.49 9.63 9.89
CA THR A 262 3.12 8.39 10.35
C THR A 262 2.09 7.36 10.77
N LEU A 263 2.52 6.09 10.83
CA LEU A 263 1.69 4.94 11.14
C LEU A 263 2.20 4.20 12.36
N SER A 264 1.25 3.69 13.15
CA SER A 264 1.47 2.71 14.22
C SER A 264 0.57 1.51 13.98
N LEU A 265 1.01 0.33 14.42
CA LEU A 265 0.21 -0.91 14.40
C LEU A 265 -0.12 -1.28 15.86
N ALA A 266 -1.26 -0.82 16.36
CA ALA A 266 -1.63 -0.95 17.77
C ALA A 266 -2.58 -2.13 18.01
N ASN A 267 -2.34 -2.89 19.09
CA ASN A 267 -3.25 -3.95 19.53
C ASN A 267 -4.49 -3.35 20.18
N PHE A 268 -5.68 -3.92 19.91
CA PHE A 268 -6.94 -3.42 20.47
C PHE A 268 -7.00 -3.44 22.01
N ASN A 269 -6.25 -4.31 22.67
CA ASN A 269 -6.21 -4.39 24.13
C ASN A 269 -5.06 -3.59 24.75
N MET A 270 -4.31 -2.82 23.94
CA MET A 270 -3.23 -1.97 24.43
C MET A 270 -3.78 -0.89 25.36
N SER A 271 -3.07 -0.64 26.47
CA SER A 271 -3.44 0.40 27.42
C SER A 271 -3.27 1.81 26.84
N SER A 272 -3.99 2.80 27.35
CA SER A 272 -3.84 4.19 26.89
C SER A 272 -2.43 4.75 27.14
N ALA A 273 -1.75 4.29 28.18
CA ALA A 273 -0.38 4.70 28.48
C ALA A 273 0.63 4.12 27.47
N ASP A 274 0.53 2.82 27.18
CA ASP A 274 1.37 2.16 26.19
C ASP A 274 1.09 2.73 24.79
N LEU A 275 -0.18 2.95 24.47
CA LEU A 275 -0.60 3.55 23.21
C LEU A 275 0.04 4.94 23.00
N TYR A 276 0.07 5.78 24.06
CA TYR A 276 0.75 7.08 23.98
C TYR A 276 2.23 6.91 23.63
N GLY A 277 2.91 5.97 24.28
CA GLY A 277 4.31 5.64 24.01
C GLY A 277 4.56 5.24 22.54
N VAL A 278 3.74 4.33 22.01
CA VAL A 278 3.81 3.86 20.61
C VAL A 278 3.58 5.02 19.62
N LEU A 279 2.62 5.89 19.92
CA LEU A 279 2.33 7.04 19.05
C LEU A 279 3.46 8.08 19.07
N VAL A 280 4.05 8.34 20.22
CA VAL A 280 5.26 9.19 20.34
C VAL A 280 6.42 8.60 19.57
N GLU A 281 6.64 7.29 19.68
CA GLU A 281 7.68 6.60 18.92
C GLU A 281 7.45 6.73 17.40
N SER A 282 6.22 6.59 16.93
CA SER A 282 5.91 6.73 15.50
C SER A 282 6.29 8.12 14.96
N ILE A 283 6.07 9.18 15.73
CA ILE A 283 6.51 10.54 15.37
C ILE A 283 8.04 10.62 15.34
N CYS A 284 8.70 10.06 16.34
CA CYS A 284 10.16 10.06 16.41
C CYS A 284 10.81 9.31 15.23
N ARG A 285 10.25 8.16 14.83
CA ARG A 285 10.67 7.42 13.63
C ARG A 285 10.50 8.29 12.36
N ASN A 286 9.36 8.96 12.22
CA ASN A 286 9.08 9.80 11.06
C ASN A 286 10.02 11.00 10.99
N ILE A 287 10.26 11.70 12.11
CA ILE A 287 11.24 12.80 12.16
C ILE A 287 12.65 12.31 11.80
N LYS A 288 13.04 11.10 12.24
CA LYS A 288 14.34 10.54 11.89
C LYS A 288 14.47 10.22 10.39
N LEU A 289 13.40 9.76 9.74
CA LEU A 289 13.35 9.60 8.28
C LEU A 289 13.46 10.94 7.56
N ILE A 290 12.77 11.97 8.07
CA ILE A 290 12.83 13.33 7.53
C ILE A 290 14.25 13.92 7.70
N GLU A 291 14.88 13.71 8.87
CA GLU A 291 16.27 14.10 9.13
C GLU A 291 17.21 13.49 8.11
N LYS A 292 17.14 12.18 7.86
CA LYS A 292 17.92 11.50 6.82
C LYS A 292 17.64 12.05 5.41
N CYS A 293 16.38 12.31 5.08
CA CYS A 293 16.02 12.92 3.81
C CYS A 293 16.64 14.32 3.62
N PHE A 294 16.78 15.11 4.67
CA PHE A 294 17.49 16.39 4.62
C PHE A 294 19.01 16.22 4.57
N GLU A 295 19.59 15.27 5.31
CA GLU A 295 21.02 14.94 5.23
C GLU A 295 21.43 14.55 3.81
N ASP A 296 20.63 13.71 3.13
CA ASP A 296 20.87 13.32 1.74
C ASP A 296 20.76 14.52 0.78
N GLN A 297 19.80 15.41 1.00
CA GLN A 297 19.68 16.63 0.20
C GLN A 297 20.85 17.58 0.40
N LEU A 298 21.34 17.76 1.63
CA LEU A 298 22.49 18.61 1.92
C LEU A 298 23.78 18.14 1.22
N GLN A 299 23.91 16.82 1.00
CA GLN A 299 25.05 16.25 0.29
C GLN A 299 24.92 16.34 -1.25
N ASN A 300 23.69 16.28 -1.77
CA ASN A 300 23.45 16.02 -3.19
C ASN A 300 22.69 17.14 -3.92
N SER A 301 22.26 18.21 -3.24
CA SER A 301 21.43 19.26 -3.81
C SER A 301 21.79 20.66 -3.34
N GLU A 302 21.71 21.64 -4.22
CA GLU A 302 21.87 23.07 -3.86
C GLU A 302 20.58 23.67 -3.25
N ILE A 303 19.43 23.04 -3.49
CA ILE A 303 18.12 23.53 -3.04
C ILE A 303 17.46 22.46 -2.17
N MET A 304 17.18 22.83 -0.93
CA MET A 304 16.44 21.99 -0.01
C MET A 304 14.93 22.06 -0.29
N LYS A 305 14.31 20.90 -0.40
CA LYS A 305 12.86 20.73 -0.54
C LYS A 305 12.29 20.09 0.71
N LEU A 306 11.06 20.46 1.08
CA LEU A 306 10.37 19.85 2.22
C LEU A 306 10.23 18.34 2.01
N ALA A 307 10.43 17.59 3.07
CA ALA A 307 10.27 16.15 3.09
C ALA A 307 8.78 15.78 3.27
N ILE A 308 8.28 14.84 2.46
CA ILE A 308 6.89 14.36 2.50
C ILE A 308 6.89 12.85 2.74
N SER A 309 6.10 12.43 3.72
CA SER A 309 5.86 11.01 4.02
C SER A 309 4.79 10.44 3.09
N ASN A 310 5.06 9.27 2.54
CA ASN A 310 4.15 8.49 1.73
C ASN A 310 4.07 7.07 2.27
N HIS A 311 2.90 6.45 2.22
CA HIS A 311 2.68 5.10 2.74
C HIS A 311 2.46 4.14 1.58
N TYR A 312 3.07 2.95 1.68
CA TYR A 312 3.06 1.96 0.61
C TYR A 312 2.75 0.58 1.14
N LYS A 313 2.09 -0.22 0.32
CA LYS A 313 1.85 -1.64 0.55
C LYS A 313 2.17 -2.42 -0.73
N PRO A 314 3.42 -2.84 -0.94
CA PRO A 314 3.77 -3.68 -2.08
C PRO A 314 2.93 -4.97 -2.11
N GLN A 315 2.75 -5.54 -3.29
CA GLN A 315 2.06 -6.81 -3.44
C GLN A 315 2.75 -7.91 -2.63
N ASN A 316 1.99 -8.76 -1.97
CA ASN A 316 2.49 -9.80 -1.07
C ASN A 316 3.29 -9.26 0.13
N PHE A 317 2.99 -8.03 0.55
CA PHE A 317 3.55 -7.42 1.74
C PHE A 317 2.46 -7.29 2.81
N GLY A 318 2.65 -7.91 3.96
CA GLY A 318 1.61 -8.05 4.98
C GLY A 318 1.40 -6.80 5.85
N HIS A 319 2.16 -5.72 5.62
CA HIS A 319 2.03 -4.47 6.38
C HIS A 319 2.36 -3.26 5.52
N LEU A 320 2.06 -2.07 6.04
CA LEU A 320 2.39 -0.79 5.42
C LEU A 320 3.84 -0.39 5.69
N LEU A 321 4.42 0.38 4.76
CA LEU A 321 5.72 1.04 4.90
C LEU A 321 5.55 2.55 4.73
N THR A 322 6.30 3.34 5.50
CA THR A 322 6.37 4.80 5.35
C THR A 322 7.70 5.17 4.70
N ILE A 323 7.66 5.86 3.58
CA ILE A 323 8.86 6.35 2.88
C ILE A 323 8.76 7.86 2.76
N VAL A 324 9.88 8.54 3.00
CA VAL A 324 9.97 9.99 2.95
C VAL A 324 10.76 10.41 1.73
N TYR A 325 10.16 11.27 0.92
CA TYR A 325 10.80 11.84 -0.27
C TYR A 325 10.80 13.38 -0.21
N PRO A 326 11.79 14.04 -0.83
CA PRO A 326 11.73 15.49 -1.06
C PRO A 326 10.54 15.84 -1.97
N ASN A 327 9.81 16.88 -1.62
CA ASN A 327 8.64 17.31 -2.38
C ASN A 327 8.99 17.66 -3.83
N GLY A 328 8.24 17.10 -4.78
CA GLY A 328 8.41 17.35 -6.21
C GLY A 328 9.64 16.68 -6.84
N TYR A 329 10.26 15.70 -6.18
CA TYR A 329 11.20 14.80 -6.85
C TYR A 329 10.44 13.92 -7.84
N THR A 330 11.07 13.70 -8.98
CA THR A 330 10.57 12.81 -10.03
C THR A 330 10.87 11.34 -9.71
N ASP A 331 10.20 10.43 -10.37
CA ASP A 331 10.50 8.98 -10.27
C ASP A 331 11.95 8.65 -10.63
N LYS A 332 12.59 9.45 -11.51
CA LYS A 332 13.99 9.27 -11.87
C LYS A 332 14.93 9.63 -10.71
N GLU A 333 14.62 10.71 -9.99
CA GLU A 333 15.44 11.17 -8.85
C GLU A 333 15.35 10.22 -7.66
N THR A 334 14.20 9.55 -7.47
CA THR A 334 14.00 8.57 -6.39
C THR A 334 14.39 7.13 -6.76
N MET A 335 14.81 6.87 -8.01
CA MET A 335 15.01 5.51 -8.55
C MET A 335 16.05 4.70 -7.77
N LYS A 336 17.22 5.26 -7.49
CA LYS A 336 18.29 4.56 -6.74
C LYS A 336 17.81 4.11 -5.35
N TYR A 337 17.08 4.99 -4.65
CA TYR A 337 16.54 4.68 -3.33
C TYR A 337 15.48 3.56 -3.39
N ARG A 338 14.61 3.58 -4.41
CA ARG A 338 13.61 2.53 -4.64
C ARG A 338 14.25 1.19 -4.98
N GLU A 339 15.30 1.18 -5.81
CA GLU A 339 16.08 -0.02 -6.13
C GLU A 339 16.69 -0.66 -4.87
N SER A 340 17.29 0.14 -4.00
CA SER A 340 17.84 -0.35 -2.72
C SER A 340 16.76 -0.95 -1.84
N LEU A 341 15.58 -0.31 -1.73
CA LEU A 341 14.45 -0.86 -0.99
C LEU A 341 13.94 -2.19 -1.59
N HIS A 342 13.84 -2.29 -2.93
CA HIS A 342 13.44 -3.53 -3.58
C HIS A 342 14.39 -4.68 -3.25
N ARG A 343 15.69 -4.44 -3.35
CA ARG A 343 16.72 -5.46 -3.07
C ARG A 343 16.67 -5.90 -1.61
N ILE A 344 16.72 -4.96 -0.67
CA ILE A 344 16.74 -5.25 0.77
C ILE A 344 15.46 -5.95 1.23
N LEU A 345 14.31 -5.58 0.66
CA LEU A 345 13.03 -6.21 1.00
C LEU A 345 12.74 -7.48 0.18
N GLY A 346 13.64 -7.91 -0.72
CA GLY A 346 13.42 -9.08 -1.57
C GLY A 346 12.18 -8.94 -2.46
N LEU A 347 11.93 -7.74 -3.00
CA LEU A 347 10.81 -7.46 -3.88
C LEU A 347 11.16 -7.66 -5.35
N ASP A 348 10.13 -7.85 -6.18
CA ASP A 348 10.26 -8.02 -7.62
C ASP A 348 10.84 -6.75 -8.28
N MET A 349 12.03 -6.89 -8.89
CA MET A 349 12.75 -5.82 -9.59
C MET A 349 12.11 -5.43 -10.93
N THR A 350 11.00 -6.04 -11.30
CA THR A 350 10.26 -5.74 -12.54
C THR A 350 8.98 -4.94 -12.29
N LYS A 351 8.73 -4.53 -11.05
CA LYS A 351 7.51 -3.80 -10.63
C LYS A 351 7.84 -2.45 -10.01
N PRO A 352 7.09 -1.39 -10.31
CA PRO A 352 7.38 -0.02 -9.89
C PRO A 352 6.81 0.29 -8.50
N TYR A 353 7.25 -0.46 -7.47
CA TYR A 353 6.85 -0.14 -6.10
C TYR A 353 7.49 1.17 -5.60
N PHE A 354 6.86 1.78 -4.60
CA PHE A 354 7.33 2.99 -3.92
C PHE A 354 7.35 4.26 -4.78
N ARG A 355 6.61 4.30 -5.88
CA ARG A 355 6.37 5.53 -6.65
C ARG A 355 5.21 6.33 -6.08
N TYR A 356 5.18 7.64 -6.32
CA TYR A 356 4.06 8.49 -5.86
C TYR A 356 2.68 7.97 -6.32
N GLY A 357 2.61 7.43 -7.52
CA GLY A 357 1.37 6.91 -8.12
C GLY A 357 0.76 5.74 -7.38
N ASN A 358 1.55 4.92 -6.70
CA ASN A 358 1.08 3.76 -5.93
C ASN A 358 1.15 3.95 -4.40
N ALA A 359 1.27 5.19 -3.93
CA ALA A 359 1.06 5.50 -2.53
C ALA A 359 -0.37 5.15 -2.09
N VAL A 360 -0.49 4.55 -0.92
CA VAL A 360 -1.78 4.13 -0.35
C VAL A 360 -2.67 5.33 -0.08
N LYS A 361 -3.94 5.21 -0.41
CA LYS A 361 -4.99 6.16 -0.03
C LYS A 361 -5.72 5.66 1.21
N PHE A 362 -6.05 6.58 2.11
CA PHE A 362 -6.81 6.25 3.32
C PHE A 362 -8.26 6.73 3.19
N CYS A 363 -9.18 6.01 3.84
CA CYS A 363 -10.62 6.28 3.78
C CYS A 363 -11.01 7.72 4.10
N ASN A 364 -10.22 8.39 4.92
CA ASN A 364 -10.51 9.75 5.40
C ASN A 364 -9.75 10.85 4.65
N ASP A 365 -9.04 10.51 3.58
CA ASP A 365 -8.44 11.53 2.73
C ASP A 365 -9.53 12.17 1.87
N SER A 366 -9.67 13.50 1.94
CA SER A 366 -10.73 14.30 1.33
C SER A 366 -10.81 14.24 -0.21
N GLN A 367 -9.96 13.47 -0.85
CA GLN A 367 -9.88 13.26 -2.30
C GLN A 367 -10.17 11.81 -2.70
N VAL A 368 -10.76 10.99 -1.83
CA VAL A 368 -11.30 9.70 -2.29
C VAL A 368 -12.51 10.03 -3.14
N GLU A 369 -12.28 10.10 -4.45
CA GLU A 369 -13.33 10.23 -5.44
C GLU A 369 -14.37 9.13 -5.18
N ASN A 370 -15.65 9.42 -5.42
CA ASN A 370 -16.73 8.42 -5.41
C ASN A 370 -16.53 7.43 -6.57
N ILE A 371 -15.47 6.62 -6.48
CA ILE A 371 -15.14 5.61 -7.46
C ILE A 371 -14.80 4.30 -6.75
N LEU A 372 -15.26 3.18 -7.27
CA LEU A 372 -14.97 1.86 -6.71
C LEU A 372 -13.64 1.31 -7.24
N PHE A 373 -12.82 0.82 -6.32
CA PHE A 373 -11.60 0.07 -6.63
C PHE A 373 -11.86 -1.43 -6.46
N ASN A 374 -11.31 -2.24 -7.35
CA ASN A 374 -11.32 -3.70 -7.29
C ASN A 374 -12.69 -4.32 -6.89
N PRO A 375 -13.83 -3.96 -7.49
CA PRO A 375 -15.13 -4.51 -7.09
C PRO A 375 -15.19 -6.03 -7.14
N HIS A 376 -14.35 -6.69 -7.95
CA HIS A 376 -14.29 -8.14 -8.07
C HIS A 376 -13.87 -8.86 -6.78
N GLU A 377 -13.15 -8.21 -5.88
CA GLU A 377 -12.72 -8.80 -4.60
C GLU A 377 -13.90 -9.06 -3.65
N ALA A 378 -15.03 -8.35 -3.85
CA ALA A 378 -16.26 -8.58 -3.09
C ALA A 378 -17.06 -9.83 -3.56
N ILE A 379 -16.64 -10.46 -4.66
CA ILE A 379 -17.29 -11.68 -5.15
C ILE A 379 -16.88 -12.83 -4.24
N GLN A 380 -17.85 -13.52 -3.65
CA GLN A 380 -17.58 -14.72 -2.87
C GLN A 380 -16.90 -15.78 -3.75
N GLN A 381 -15.66 -16.08 -3.43
CA GLN A 381 -14.85 -17.02 -4.18
C GLN A 381 -15.12 -18.44 -3.68
N ASN A 382 -16.19 -19.06 -4.17
CA ASN A 382 -16.37 -20.49 -4.05
C ASN A 382 -15.53 -21.18 -5.15
N TYR A 383 -14.22 -21.13 -4.98
CA TYR A 383 -13.36 -21.97 -5.82
C TYR A 383 -13.43 -23.40 -5.28
N ASP A 384 -13.88 -24.33 -6.13
CA ASP A 384 -13.65 -25.75 -5.90
C ASP A 384 -12.13 -26.01 -5.97
N THR A 385 -11.46 -25.74 -4.87
CA THR A 385 -10.00 -25.99 -4.71
C THR A 385 -9.68 -27.50 -4.70
N ALA A 386 -10.69 -28.35 -4.67
CA ALA A 386 -10.55 -29.80 -4.72
C ALA A 386 -10.15 -30.32 -6.13
N ASN A 387 -10.27 -29.52 -7.19
CA ASN A 387 -9.99 -29.97 -8.55
C ASN A 387 -8.68 -29.35 -9.07
N ASN A 388 -7.61 -30.12 -9.04
CA ASN A 388 -6.26 -29.70 -9.47
C ASN A 388 -6.16 -29.34 -10.98
N SER A 389 -7.18 -29.65 -11.80
CA SER A 389 -7.21 -29.32 -13.23
C SER A 389 -7.63 -27.87 -13.52
N ARG A 390 -8.23 -27.16 -12.55
CA ARG A 390 -8.69 -25.79 -12.72
C ARG A 390 -7.58 -24.79 -12.40
N LYS A 391 -7.31 -23.92 -13.37
CA LYS A 391 -6.37 -22.81 -13.23
C LYS A 391 -7.10 -21.47 -13.32
N ILE A 392 -6.73 -20.56 -12.43
CA ILE A 392 -7.34 -19.24 -12.34
C ILE A 392 -6.24 -18.21 -12.56
N GLY A 393 -6.50 -17.27 -13.46
CA GLY A 393 -5.72 -16.05 -13.63
C GLY A 393 -6.64 -14.86 -13.52
N ILE A 394 -6.27 -13.89 -12.69
CA ILE A 394 -7.02 -12.64 -12.48
C ILE A 394 -6.08 -11.44 -12.53
N VAL A 395 -6.66 -10.26 -12.75
CA VAL A 395 -5.98 -8.98 -12.68
C VAL A 395 -5.17 -8.85 -11.41
N GLN A 396 -3.94 -8.32 -11.52
CA GLN A 396 -3.04 -8.14 -10.39
C GLN A 396 -2.95 -6.66 -10.03
N GLY A 397 -3.20 -6.33 -8.75
CA GLY A 397 -3.13 -4.98 -8.24
C GLY A 397 -4.43 -4.18 -8.43
N LEU A 398 -4.36 -2.88 -8.12
CA LEU A 398 -5.52 -2.00 -8.06
C LEU A 398 -5.90 -1.44 -9.43
N TYR A 399 -7.20 -1.32 -9.67
CA TYR A 399 -7.80 -0.57 -10.76
C TYR A 399 -9.07 0.13 -10.26
N ALA A 400 -9.47 1.22 -10.91
CA ALA A 400 -10.74 1.91 -10.66
C ALA A 400 -11.80 1.43 -11.66
N TYR A 401 -13.02 1.22 -11.20
CA TYR A 401 -14.15 0.85 -12.05
C TYR A 401 -14.73 2.08 -12.73
N HIS A 402 -14.56 2.20 -14.04
CA HIS A 402 -15.18 3.24 -14.85
C HIS A 402 -16.38 2.67 -15.62
N HIS A 403 -17.52 3.37 -15.52
CA HIS A 403 -18.78 2.95 -16.13
C HIS A 403 -19.58 4.15 -16.65
N TYR A 404 -20.70 3.89 -17.33
CA TYR A 404 -21.55 4.93 -17.89
C TYR A 404 -22.02 5.95 -16.85
N MET A 405 -22.27 7.16 -17.31
CA MET A 405 -22.84 8.28 -16.54
C MET A 405 -21.96 8.80 -15.39
N GLN A 406 -20.75 8.28 -15.19
CA GLN A 406 -19.81 8.88 -14.23
C GLN A 406 -19.40 10.28 -14.68
N ASP A 407 -18.91 11.09 -13.74
CA ASP A 407 -18.41 12.46 -13.95
C ASP A 407 -19.47 13.42 -14.52
N ASN A 408 -20.76 13.12 -14.30
CA ASN A 408 -21.89 13.84 -14.89
C ASN A 408 -21.84 13.90 -16.43
N PHE A 409 -21.25 12.89 -17.07
CA PHE A 409 -21.11 12.79 -18.51
C PHE A 409 -21.99 11.68 -19.07
N ASP A 410 -22.94 12.06 -19.96
CA ASP A 410 -23.85 11.10 -20.62
C ASP A 410 -23.17 10.42 -21.81
N ASP A 411 -22.66 9.23 -21.56
CA ASP A 411 -22.05 8.33 -22.53
C ASP A 411 -22.85 7.03 -22.72
N ASN A 412 -24.09 6.99 -22.21
CA ASN A 412 -24.96 5.83 -22.31
C ASN A 412 -25.21 5.42 -23.79
N GLY A 413 -24.99 4.14 -24.07
CA GLY A 413 -25.19 3.54 -25.39
C GLY A 413 -24.02 3.71 -26.37
N TRP A 414 -22.91 4.43 -25.99
CA TRP A 414 -21.78 4.60 -26.90
C TRP A 414 -20.38 4.59 -26.22
N GLY A 415 -20.29 4.85 -24.92
CA GLY A 415 -19.03 5.06 -24.21
C GLY A 415 -18.39 3.80 -23.64
N CYS A 416 -18.90 2.59 -23.84
CA CYS A 416 -18.43 1.38 -23.15
C CYS A 416 -16.93 1.11 -23.37
N ALA A 417 -16.42 1.24 -24.59
CA ALA A 417 -15.00 1.05 -24.87
C ALA A 417 -14.13 2.16 -24.27
N TYR A 418 -14.64 3.40 -24.20
CA TYR A 418 -13.95 4.51 -23.52
C TYR A 418 -13.82 4.24 -22.02
N ARG A 419 -14.90 3.75 -21.38
CA ARG A 419 -14.89 3.40 -19.95
C ARG A 419 -13.99 2.21 -19.65
N SER A 420 -13.97 1.19 -20.52
CA SER A 420 -13.01 0.09 -20.41
C SER A 420 -11.55 0.59 -20.52
N LEU A 421 -11.27 1.52 -21.45
CA LEU A 421 -9.96 2.16 -21.56
C LEU A 421 -9.59 2.94 -20.30
N GLN A 422 -10.53 3.73 -19.74
CA GLN A 422 -10.31 4.46 -18.48
C GLN A 422 -9.99 3.50 -17.32
N THR A 423 -10.68 2.37 -17.23
CA THR A 423 -10.37 1.32 -16.25
C THR A 423 -8.95 0.77 -16.44
N ILE A 424 -8.51 0.51 -17.67
CA ILE A 424 -7.15 0.06 -17.98
C ILE A 424 -6.11 1.14 -17.60
N VAL A 425 -6.33 2.39 -18.00
CA VAL A 425 -5.42 3.50 -17.66
C VAL A 425 -5.33 3.69 -16.14
N SER A 426 -6.45 3.54 -15.41
CA SER A 426 -6.47 3.61 -13.95
C SER A 426 -5.57 2.55 -13.33
N TRP A 427 -5.55 1.32 -13.89
CA TRP A 427 -4.65 0.26 -13.44
C TRP A 427 -3.19 0.68 -13.59
N TYR A 428 -2.76 1.18 -14.76
CA TYR A 428 -1.38 1.62 -14.96
C TYR A 428 -0.98 2.72 -13.99
N ARG A 429 -1.88 3.66 -13.74
CA ARG A 429 -1.65 4.76 -12.81
C ARG A 429 -1.54 4.29 -11.36
N LEU A 430 -2.48 3.44 -10.91
CA LEU A 430 -2.51 2.92 -9.54
C LEU A 430 -1.38 1.94 -9.24
N GLN A 431 -0.83 1.29 -10.28
CA GLN A 431 0.38 0.49 -10.13
C GLN A 431 1.67 1.32 -10.20
N GLY A 432 1.60 2.63 -10.48
CA GLY A 432 2.76 3.51 -10.55
C GLY A 432 3.52 3.46 -11.88
N TYR A 433 2.95 2.90 -12.95
CA TYR A 433 3.59 2.89 -14.26
C TYR A 433 3.53 4.23 -14.98
N THR A 434 2.59 5.09 -14.62
CA THR A 434 2.40 6.41 -15.22
C THR A 434 1.74 7.39 -14.26
N ASP A 435 2.07 8.67 -14.40
CA ASP A 435 1.37 9.78 -13.73
C ASP A 435 0.29 10.42 -14.61
N THR A 436 0.13 9.92 -15.85
CA THR A 436 -0.88 10.42 -16.78
C THR A 436 -2.27 10.36 -16.16
N PRO A 437 -3.02 11.47 -16.12
CA PRO A 437 -4.38 11.46 -15.60
C PRO A 437 -5.30 10.58 -16.46
N ILE A 438 -6.38 10.08 -15.85
CA ILE A 438 -7.38 9.30 -16.58
C ILE A 438 -7.95 10.15 -17.72
N PRO A 439 -7.82 9.73 -18.99
CA PRO A 439 -8.23 10.56 -20.12
C PRO A 439 -9.76 10.63 -20.22
N SER A 440 -10.30 11.83 -20.38
CA SER A 440 -11.71 12.01 -20.73
C SER A 440 -11.99 11.51 -22.14
N HIS A 441 -13.28 11.29 -22.47
CA HIS A 441 -13.69 10.89 -23.83
C HIS A 441 -13.12 11.84 -24.90
N SER A 442 -13.16 13.15 -24.65
CA SER A 442 -12.61 14.15 -25.57
C SER A 442 -11.08 14.03 -25.75
N VAL A 443 -10.34 13.71 -24.67
CA VAL A 443 -8.88 13.49 -24.74
C VAL A 443 -8.58 12.25 -25.58
N ILE A 444 -9.32 11.15 -25.37
CA ILE A 444 -9.20 9.91 -26.17
C ILE A 444 -9.45 10.20 -27.64
N GLN A 445 -10.54 10.91 -27.96
CA GLN A 445 -10.88 11.27 -29.34
C GLN A 445 -9.84 12.17 -29.99
N LYS A 446 -9.33 13.18 -29.27
CA LYS A 446 -8.22 14.04 -29.74
C LYS A 446 -6.95 13.23 -30.00
N CYS A 447 -6.64 12.27 -29.14
CA CYS A 447 -5.49 11.38 -29.34
C CYS A 447 -5.62 10.61 -30.67
N LEU A 448 -6.77 9.99 -30.95
CA LEU A 448 -7.01 9.23 -32.16
C LEU A 448 -6.98 10.10 -33.44
N VAL A 449 -7.44 11.35 -33.35
CA VAL A 449 -7.32 12.32 -34.46
C VAL A 449 -5.88 12.75 -34.67
N ASN A 450 -5.13 13.01 -33.60
CA ASN A 450 -3.74 13.47 -33.69
C ASN A 450 -2.82 12.41 -34.30
N ILE A 451 -3.05 11.13 -34.05
CA ILE A 451 -2.28 10.04 -34.64
C ILE A 451 -2.75 9.69 -36.07
N GLY A 452 -3.81 10.35 -36.58
CA GLY A 452 -4.33 10.15 -37.93
C GLY A 452 -5.29 8.96 -38.12
N ASP A 453 -5.71 8.31 -37.01
CA ASP A 453 -6.66 7.19 -37.07
C ASP A 453 -8.10 7.65 -37.39
N LYS A 454 -8.51 8.80 -36.86
CA LYS A 454 -9.84 9.35 -37.02
C LYS A 454 -9.80 10.76 -37.65
N PRO A 455 -10.83 11.15 -38.40
CA PRO A 455 -10.95 12.51 -38.95
C PRO A 455 -11.28 13.51 -37.84
N SER A 456 -11.02 14.80 -38.08
CA SER A 456 -11.17 15.87 -37.07
C SER A 456 -12.60 16.01 -36.50
N ASN A 457 -13.64 15.64 -37.28
CA ASN A 457 -15.04 15.66 -36.85
C ASN A 457 -15.38 14.53 -35.84
N PHE A 458 -14.44 13.63 -35.57
CA PHE A 458 -14.59 12.60 -34.55
C PHE A 458 -14.55 13.19 -33.13
N ILE A 459 -13.88 14.32 -32.94
CA ILE A 459 -13.79 14.98 -31.64
C ILE A 459 -15.17 15.45 -31.18
N ASN A 460 -15.54 15.14 -29.95
CA ASN A 460 -16.85 15.38 -29.32
C ASN A 460 -18.04 14.68 -30.03
N SER A 461 -17.77 13.68 -30.85
CA SER A 461 -18.82 12.81 -31.42
C SER A 461 -19.22 11.72 -30.40
N LYS A 462 -20.35 11.06 -30.68
CA LYS A 462 -20.81 9.86 -29.96
C LYS A 462 -20.44 8.56 -30.71
N GLN A 463 -19.34 8.60 -31.47
CA GLN A 463 -18.91 7.44 -32.26
C GLN A 463 -18.18 6.43 -31.40
N TRP A 464 -18.33 5.16 -31.71
CA TRP A 464 -17.69 4.05 -31.04
C TRP A 464 -16.20 3.96 -31.39
N ILE A 465 -15.46 3.38 -30.46
CA ILE A 465 -14.09 2.88 -30.65
C ILE A 465 -14.05 1.39 -30.33
N GLY A 466 -13.08 0.68 -30.89
CA GLY A 466 -12.87 -0.74 -30.65
C GLY A 466 -11.54 -1.01 -29.93
N SER A 467 -11.20 -2.28 -29.81
CA SER A 467 -9.97 -2.73 -29.15
C SER A 467 -8.69 -2.24 -29.84
N THR A 468 -8.74 -2.01 -31.15
CA THR A 468 -7.60 -1.46 -31.93
C THR A 468 -7.33 -0.01 -31.51
N GLU A 469 -8.37 0.83 -31.50
CA GLU A 469 -8.26 2.23 -31.08
C GLU A 469 -7.86 2.33 -29.59
N VAL A 470 -8.37 1.45 -28.74
CA VAL A 470 -7.91 1.35 -27.35
C VAL A 470 -6.40 1.11 -27.29
N GLY A 471 -5.89 0.18 -28.13
CA GLY A 471 -4.45 -0.07 -28.23
C GLY A 471 -3.66 1.16 -28.68
N PHE A 472 -4.12 1.86 -29.71
CA PHE A 472 -3.48 3.09 -30.20
C PHE A 472 -3.41 4.20 -29.13
N VAL A 473 -4.48 4.36 -28.36
CA VAL A 473 -4.49 5.36 -27.27
C VAL A 473 -3.54 4.96 -26.15
N LEU A 474 -3.48 3.69 -25.76
CA LEU A 474 -2.54 3.18 -24.74
C LEU A 474 -1.08 3.39 -25.18
N GLU A 475 -0.77 3.09 -26.43
CA GLU A 475 0.56 3.32 -26.99
C GLU A 475 0.91 4.81 -27.03
N SER A 476 0.01 5.65 -27.52
CA SER A 476 0.24 7.08 -27.70
C SER A 476 0.35 7.84 -26.37
N LEU A 477 -0.53 7.54 -25.38
CA LEU A 477 -0.58 8.27 -24.12
C LEU A 477 0.35 7.70 -23.04
N LEU A 478 0.58 6.37 -23.05
CA LEU A 478 1.32 5.69 -21.98
C LEU A 478 2.62 5.03 -22.46
N GLY A 479 2.85 4.96 -23.78
CA GLY A 479 3.99 4.20 -24.33
C GLY A 479 3.88 2.68 -24.11
N VAL A 480 2.66 2.17 -23.93
CA VAL A 480 2.39 0.76 -23.58
C VAL A 480 2.07 -0.04 -24.83
N SER A 481 2.84 -1.10 -25.10
CA SER A 481 2.52 -2.03 -26.17
C SER A 481 1.31 -2.90 -25.84
N VAL A 482 0.61 -3.38 -26.87
CA VAL A 482 -0.55 -4.25 -26.72
C VAL A 482 -0.41 -5.52 -27.59
N LYS A 483 -0.95 -6.63 -27.11
CA LYS A 483 -1.23 -7.81 -27.96
C LYS A 483 -2.71 -7.81 -28.33
N VAL A 484 -3.01 -8.25 -29.54
CA VAL A 484 -4.37 -8.38 -30.03
C VAL A 484 -4.71 -9.85 -30.21
N LEU A 485 -5.85 -10.28 -29.68
CA LEU A 485 -6.43 -11.60 -29.93
C LEU A 485 -7.78 -11.41 -30.62
N CYS A 486 -8.03 -12.21 -31.64
CA CYS A 486 -9.27 -12.19 -32.40
C CYS A 486 -9.97 -13.54 -32.32
N ALA A 487 -11.28 -13.54 -32.27
CA ALA A 487 -12.14 -14.71 -32.35
C ALA A 487 -13.25 -14.43 -33.36
N SER A 488 -13.45 -15.32 -34.34
CA SER A 488 -14.45 -15.17 -35.38
C SER A 488 -15.86 -15.41 -34.86
N THR A 489 -15.97 -16.13 -33.72
CA THR A 489 -17.25 -16.47 -33.09
C THR A 489 -17.14 -16.37 -31.57
N GLY A 490 -18.27 -16.29 -30.87
CA GLY A 490 -18.30 -16.32 -29.40
C GLY A 490 -17.79 -17.65 -28.84
N GLU A 491 -17.91 -18.76 -29.57
CA GLU A 491 -17.37 -20.06 -29.14
C GLU A 491 -15.82 -20.06 -29.16
N GLU A 492 -15.20 -19.43 -30.16
CA GLU A 492 -13.76 -19.29 -30.28
C GLU A 492 -13.15 -18.44 -29.15
N VAL A 493 -13.91 -17.52 -28.54
CA VAL A 493 -13.44 -16.77 -27.36
C VAL A 493 -13.04 -17.73 -26.24
N SER A 494 -13.77 -18.83 -26.07
CA SER A 494 -13.47 -19.86 -25.06
C SER A 494 -12.16 -20.59 -25.35
N MET A 495 -11.80 -20.77 -26.61
CA MET A 495 -10.55 -21.40 -27.01
C MET A 495 -9.32 -20.53 -26.71
N LEU A 496 -9.52 -19.22 -26.53
CA LEU A 496 -8.46 -18.27 -26.16
C LEU A 496 -8.21 -18.21 -24.63
N ALA A 497 -8.93 -19.01 -23.83
CA ALA A 497 -8.75 -19.05 -22.37
C ALA A 497 -7.31 -19.32 -21.91
N PRO A 498 -6.52 -20.24 -22.51
CA PRO A 498 -5.11 -20.42 -22.13
C PRO A 498 -4.26 -19.16 -22.38
N ASN A 499 -4.53 -18.40 -23.44
CA ASN A 499 -3.82 -17.15 -23.74
C ASN A 499 -4.15 -16.08 -22.71
N LEU A 500 -5.42 -15.97 -22.30
CA LEU A 500 -5.87 -15.06 -21.26
C LEU A 500 -5.32 -15.46 -19.89
N LEU A 501 -5.30 -16.75 -19.56
CA LEU A 501 -4.69 -17.27 -18.34
C LEU A 501 -3.22 -16.86 -18.25
N HIS A 502 -2.46 -17.11 -19.31
CA HIS A 502 -1.06 -16.71 -19.40
C HIS A 502 -0.87 -15.19 -19.27
N HIS A 503 -1.76 -14.39 -19.90
CA HIS A 503 -1.74 -12.93 -19.79
C HIS A 503 -1.91 -12.48 -18.34
N PHE A 504 -2.93 -12.99 -17.63
CA PHE A 504 -3.16 -12.60 -16.24
C PHE A 504 -2.05 -13.07 -15.30
N GLN A 505 -1.42 -14.20 -15.57
CA GLN A 505 -0.30 -14.69 -14.77
C GLN A 505 0.97 -13.82 -14.93
N ILE A 506 1.27 -13.35 -16.15
CA ILE A 506 2.51 -12.63 -16.45
C ILE A 506 2.33 -11.12 -16.44
N GLN A 507 1.28 -10.61 -17.13
CA GLN A 507 1.03 -9.18 -17.27
C GLN A 507 0.16 -8.64 -16.13
N GLY A 508 -0.88 -9.37 -15.77
CA GLY A 508 -1.82 -8.99 -14.72
C GLY A 508 -2.70 -7.76 -15.03
N THR A 509 -2.67 -7.25 -16.27
CA THR A 509 -3.44 -6.07 -16.68
C THR A 509 -4.89 -6.43 -17.03
N PRO A 510 -5.89 -5.54 -16.84
CA PRO A 510 -7.22 -5.73 -17.37
C PRO A 510 -7.18 -5.81 -18.91
N VAL A 511 -8.08 -6.59 -19.50
CA VAL A 511 -8.20 -6.80 -20.95
C VAL A 511 -9.50 -6.20 -21.46
N MET A 512 -9.44 -5.35 -22.49
CA MET A 512 -10.66 -4.88 -23.16
C MET A 512 -11.04 -5.86 -24.27
N ILE A 513 -12.31 -6.26 -24.34
CA ILE A 513 -12.90 -7.04 -25.41
C ILE A 513 -14.05 -6.27 -26.06
N GLY A 514 -14.04 -6.18 -27.37
CA GLY A 514 -15.13 -5.62 -28.18
C GLY A 514 -15.67 -6.63 -29.18
N GLY A 515 -16.97 -6.68 -29.33
CA GLY A 515 -17.64 -7.54 -30.31
C GLY A 515 -19.15 -7.58 -30.11
N GLY A 516 -19.89 -7.94 -31.14
CA GLY A 516 -21.34 -8.02 -31.06
C GLY A 516 -22.05 -6.73 -30.66
N VAL A 517 -21.49 -5.56 -30.97
CA VAL A 517 -21.91 -4.17 -30.65
C VAL A 517 -21.68 -3.73 -29.19
N LEU A 518 -21.04 -4.54 -28.37
CA LEU A 518 -20.74 -4.23 -26.96
C LEU A 518 -19.24 -4.33 -26.68
N ALA A 519 -18.78 -3.57 -25.73
CA ALA A 519 -17.44 -3.68 -25.18
C ALA A 519 -17.49 -3.97 -23.68
N HIS A 520 -16.58 -4.81 -23.19
CA HIS A 520 -16.46 -5.19 -21.78
C HIS A 520 -15.01 -5.20 -21.36
N THR A 521 -14.76 -5.24 -20.05
CA THR A 521 -13.44 -5.49 -19.49
C THR A 521 -13.39 -6.90 -18.90
N ILE A 522 -12.42 -7.72 -19.34
CA ILE A 522 -12.12 -9.02 -18.73
C ILE A 522 -11.08 -8.78 -17.64
N LEU A 523 -11.40 -9.23 -16.45
CA LEU A 523 -10.53 -9.13 -15.26
C LEU A 523 -9.89 -10.47 -14.89
N GLY A 524 -10.34 -11.56 -15.49
CA GLY A 524 -9.79 -12.87 -15.18
C GLY A 524 -10.47 -13.99 -15.94
N VAL A 525 -9.85 -15.17 -15.85
CA VAL A 525 -10.31 -16.41 -16.43
C VAL A 525 -10.15 -17.55 -15.43
N ASN A 526 -11.14 -18.42 -15.36
CA ASN A 526 -11.11 -19.70 -14.66
C ASN A 526 -11.26 -20.80 -15.71
N TYR A 527 -10.20 -21.55 -15.95
CA TYR A 527 -10.07 -22.51 -17.03
C TYR A 527 -9.74 -23.90 -16.50
N ASP A 528 -10.49 -24.90 -16.91
CA ASP A 528 -10.24 -26.30 -16.62
C ASP A 528 -9.48 -26.96 -17.80
N GLU A 529 -8.24 -27.33 -17.57
CA GLU A 529 -7.35 -27.90 -18.60
C GLU A 529 -7.80 -29.28 -19.10
N VAL A 530 -8.59 -30.02 -18.31
CA VAL A 530 -9.04 -31.38 -18.66
C VAL A 530 -10.37 -31.33 -19.42
N THR A 531 -11.31 -30.53 -18.94
CA THR A 531 -12.66 -30.47 -19.55
C THR A 531 -12.78 -29.38 -20.62
N GLY A 532 -11.85 -28.40 -20.65
CA GLY A 532 -11.95 -27.22 -21.48
C GLY A 532 -13.04 -26.22 -21.02
N ASP A 533 -13.65 -26.45 -19.84
CA ASP A 533 -14.65 -25.53 -19.31
C ASP A 533 -14.01 -24.21 -18.88
N VAL A 534 -14.68 -23.09 -19.20
CA VAL A 534 -14.16 -21.75 -18.94
C VAL A 534 -15.22 -20.83 -18.37
N LYS A 535 -14.81 -19.99 -17.42
CA LYS A 535 -15.56 -18.82 -16.96
C LYS A 535 -14.68 -17.57 -17.09
N PHE A 536 -15.30 -16.46 -17.43
CA PHE A 536 -14.66 -15.15 -17.56
C PHE A 536 -15.14 -14.23 -16.44
N LEU A 537 -14.21 -13.58 -15.76
CA LEU A 537 -14.53 -12.52 -14.81
C LEU A 537 -14.71 -11.21 -15.57
N ILE A 538 -15.94 -10.75 -15.65
CA ILE A 538 -16.33 -9.58 -16.44
C ILE A 538 -16.62 -8.40 -15.55
N LEU A 539 -16.08 -7.24 -15.91
CA LEU A 539 -16.45 -5.94 -15.42
C LEU A 539 -17.20 -5.20 -16.54
N ASP A 540 -18.45 -4.92 -16.29
CA ASP A 540 -19.37 -4.40 -17.30
C ASP A 540 -19.46 -2.86 -17.24
N PRO A 541 -18.97 -2.12 -18.24
CA PRO A 541 -19.02 -0.66 -18.25
C PRO A 541 -20.40 -0.06 -18.50
N HIS A 542 -21.41 -0.87 -18.82
CA HIS A 542 -22.77 -0.39 -19.14
C HIS A 542 -23.61 -0.03 -17.91
N TYR A 543 -23.08 -0.20 -16.70
CA TYR A 543 -23.75 0.23 -15.47
C TYR A 543 -23.96 1.74 -15.46
N THR A 544 -25.16 2.19 -15.05
CA THR A 544 -25.54 3.61 -15.04
C THR A 544 -25.94 4.12 -13.64
N GLY A 545 -25.80 3.27 -12.61
CA GLY A 545 -26.17 3.63 -11.23
C GLY A 545 -25.04 4.32 -10.46
N SER A 546 -25.27 4.52 -9.17
CA SER A 546 -24.26 5.04 -8.23
C SER A 546 -23.22 3.99 -7.85
N GLU A 547 -22.14 4.42 -7.21
CA GLU A 547 -21.02 3.59 -6.74
C GLU A 547 -21.45 2.69 -5.55
N HIS A 548 -22.49 1.88 -5.75
CA HIS A 548 -23.02 0.99 -4.71
C HIS A 548 -22.60 -0.46 -4.97
N LEU A 549 -21.49 -0.86 -4.35
CA LEU A 549 -20.85 -2.17 -4.54
C LEU A 549 -21.82 -3.36 -4.44
N PRO A 550 -22.72 -3.46 -3.42
CA PRO A 550 -23.67 -4.58 -3.36
C PRO A 550 -24.59 -4.67 -4.57
N THR A 551 -25.04 -3.55 -5.14
CA THR A 551 -25.87 -3.53 -6.35
C THR A 551 -25.09 -4.01 -7.57
N ILE A 552 -23.85 -3.58 -7.71
CA ILE A 552 -22.95 -3.95 -8.81
C ILE A 552 -22.72 -5.46 -8.83
N ILE A 553 -22.40 -6.03 -7.68
CA ILE A 553 -22.13 -7.48 -7.53
C ILE A 553 -23.42 -8.28 -7.70
N ASN A 554 -24.49 -7.96 -6.98
CA ASN A 554 -25.73 -8.74 -6.98
C ASN A 554 -26.45 -8.72 -8.33
N LYS A 555 -26.33 -7.64 -9.09
CA LYS A 555 -26.89 -7.55 -10.46
C LYS A 555 -25.93 -8.10 -11.53
N GLY A 556 -24.72 -8.52 -11.16
CA GLY A 556 -23.75 -9.14 -12.04
C GLY A 556 -23.05 -8.19 -13.00
N TRP A 557 -22.97 -6.87 -12.69
CA TRP A 557 -22.15 -5.89 -13.41
C TRP A 557 -20.65 -6.15 -13.23
N CYS A 558 -20.27 -6.77 -12.11
CA CYS A 558 -18.98 -7.40 -11.92
C CYS A 558 -19.22 -8.84 -11.48
N GLY A 559 -18.73 -9.84 -12.25
CA GLY A 559 -18.98 -11.24 -11.91
C GLY A 559 -18.49 -12.25 -12.93
N TRP A 560 -18.46 -13.51 -12.50
CA TRP A 560 -18.10 -14.64 -13.35
C TRP A 560 -19.23 -14.97 -14.34
N LYS A 561 -18.87 -15.04 -15.60
CA LYS A 561 -19.76 -15.39 -16.71
C LYS A 561 -19.27 -16.69 -17.38
N THR A 562 -20.21 -17.53 -17.81
CA THR A 562 -19.92 -18.73 -18.59
C THR A 562 -19.66 -18.37 -20.06
N LYS A 563 -19.23 -19.34 -20.85
CA LYS A 563 -19.01 -19.17 -22.29
C LYS A 563 -20.25 -18.67 -23.04
N ASP A 564 -21.46 -18.95 -22.53
CA ASP A 564 -22.72 -18.51 -23.15
C ASP A 564 -22.98 -17.01 -23.04
N PHE A 565 -22.14 -16.28 -22.31
CA PHE A 565 -22.16 -14.81 -22.27
C PHE A 565 -21.84 -14.19 -23.63
N TRP A 566 -21.03 -14.86 -24.42
CA TRP A 566 -20.61 -14.37 -25.72
C TRP A 566 -21.64 -14.72 -26.81
N LYS A 567 -21.98 -13.74 -27.65
CA LYS A 567 -22.88 -13.96 -28.77
C LYS A 567 -22.23 -14.87 -29.81
N LYS A 568 -22.87 -16.01 -30.13
CA LYS A 568 -22.27 -17.07 -30.93
C LYS A 568 -21.79 -16.61 -32.32
N ASP A 569 -22.59 -15.80 -33.01
CA ASP A 569 -22.33 -15.38 -34.40
C ASP A 569 -21.61 -14.02 -34.51
N ALA A 570 -20.99 -13.57 -33.42
CA ALA A 570 -20.29 -12.28 -33.40
C ALA A 570 -18.77 -12.47 -33.42
N PHE A 571 -18.12 -11.60 -34.20
CA PHE A 571 -16.66 -11.44 -34.12
C PHE A 571 -16.27 -10.68 -32.86
N TYR A 572 -15.18 -11.10 -32.22
CA TYR A 572 -14.61 -10.48 -31.05
C TYR A 572 -13.14 -10.13 -31.26
N ASN A 573 -12.75 -8.98 -30.73
CA ASN A 573 -11.39 -8.49 -30.75
C ASN A 573 -10.99 -8.05 -29.35
N MET A 574 -9.84 -8.50 -28.86
CA MET A 574 -9.35 -8.23 -27.51
C MET A 574 -8.04 -7.43 -27.57
N CYS A 575 -7.98 -6.38 -26.76
CA CYS A 575 -6.77 -5.62 -26.50
C CYS A 575 -6.17 -6.10 -25.17
N LEU A 576 -5.00 -6.71 -25.21
CA LEU A 576 -4.23 -7.22 -24.08
C LEU A 576 -3.04 -6.27 -23.81
N PRO A 577 -3.19 -5.29 -22.94
CA PRO A 577 -2.09 -4.36 -22.63
C PRO A 577 -0.92 -5.07 -21.95
N GLN A 578 0.30 -4.71 -22.31
CA GLN A 578 1.50 -5.33 -21.76
C GLN A 578 2.08 -4.47 -20.64
N ARG A 579 2.49 -5.10 -19.56
CA ARG A 579 3.08 -4.44 -18.40
C ARG A 579 4.52 -4.03 -18.73
N PRO A 580 4.89 -2.75 -18.58
CA PRO A 580 6.30 -2.34 -18.65
C PRO A 580 7.13 -3.03 -17.57
N VAL A 581 8.38 -3.33 -17.89
CA VAL A 581 9.36 -3.81 -16.91
C VAL A 581 10.15 -2.60 -16.44
N CYS A 582 9.87 -2.17 -15.21
CA CYS A 582 10.55 -1.01 -14.62
C CYS A 582 10.39 -1.04 -13.08
N ILE A 583 11.28 -0.35 -12.39
CA ILE A 583 11.27 -0.09 -10.95
C ILE A 583 10.74 1.30 -10.67
#